data_1263af48b5ce229ba3f007372fb58147
#
_entry.id   1263af48b5ce229ba3f007372fb58147
#
_cell.length_a   1.000
_cell.length_b   1.000
_cell.length_c   1.000
_cell.angle_alpha   90.00
_cell.angle_beta   90.00
_cell.angle_gamma   90.00
#
_symmetry.space_group_name_H-M   'P 1'
#
loop_
_entity.id
_entity.type
_entity.pdbx_description
1 polymer ?
#
loop_
_entity_poly.entity_id
_entity_poly.type
_entity_poly.pdbx_seq_one_letter_code
_entity_poly.pdbx_strand_id
1 'polypeptide(L)'
;MEKVLAIIPARGGSKGVPRKNIRELCGKPLIAYSIEVALKSKLIDQVVVSTEDEEIAEISKSFGAEVPFLRPKEMAQDRSSIGDAINFTINELRDDGYNPNILVTLYPTHLFRTPKLLDFLVSKGLEGYSPVNTVKLVTHTNLSIFSRNRDEGIVPLLNSKPFNKTVAKKSFFRQYGLFLGTIHGCLDRPYLHVIKDPVSLIDIDSLSDFFLAEEVIKEGLFDFG
;
A
#
# COMPACT_ATOMS: atom_id res chain seq x y z
N MET A 1 -5.35 -13.70 22.06
CA MET A 1 -4.81 -13.73 20.68
C MET A 1 -4.37 -12.33 20.30
N GLU A 2 -3.30 -12.21 19.53
CA GLU A 2 -2.89 -10.91 19.02
C GLU A 2 -3.90 -10.43 17.98
N LYS A 3 -4.31 -9.16 18.07
CA LYS A 3 -5.27 -8.56 17.15
C LYS A 3 -4.56 -7.95 15.96
N VAL A 4 -4.97 -8.32 14.76
CA VAL A 4 -4.42 -7.84 13.50
C VAL A 4 -5.44 -6.96 12.78
N LEU A 5 -5.11 -5.69 12.61
CA LEU A 5 -5.94 -4.71 11.93
C LEU A 5 -5.39 -4.41 10.54
N ALA A 6 -6.21 -4.56 9.52
CA ALA A 6 -5.93 -4.01 8.19
C ALA A 6 -6.58 -2.63 8.04
N ILE A 7 -5.78 -1.61 7.69
CA ILE A 7 -6.26 -0.28 7.32
C ILE A 7 -6.06 -0.08 5.81
N ILE A 8 -7.13 0.31 5.13
CA ILE A 8 -7.16 0.65 3.72
C ILE A 8 -7.40 2.17 3.60
N PRO A 9 -6.34 2.98 3.44
CA PRO A 9 -6.51 4.43 3.30
C PRO A 9 -7.02 4.77 1.91
N ALA A 10 -8.17 5.45 1.84
CA ALA A 10 -8.79 5.85 0.57
C ALA A 10 -9.32 7.28 0.67
N ARG A 11 -8.78 8.19 -0.14
CA ARG A 11 -9.28 9.56 -0.23
C ARG A 11 -10.19 9.75 -1.45
N GLY A 12 -11.13 10.69 -1.37
CA GLY A 12 -12.02 11.05 -2.48
C GLY A 12 -11.30 11.75 -3.62
N GLY A 13 -10.32 12.61 -3.29
CA GLY A 13 -9.53 13.37 -4.27
C GLY A 13 -8.38 12.55 -4.87
N SER A 14 -8.47 12.19 -6.15
CA SER A 14 -7.40 11.51 -6.90
C SER A 14 -7.05 12.30 -8.15
N LYS A 15 -5.77 12.63 -8.36
CA LYS A 15 -5.32 13.48 -9.49
C LYS A 15 -5.17 12.71 -10.80
N GLY A 16 -4.53 11.54 -10.77
CA GLY A 16 -4.22 10.78 -11.98
C GLY A 16 -5.43 10.08 -12.58
N VAL A 17 -6.31 9.55 -11.75
CA VAL A 17 -7.57 8.91 -12.15
C VAL A 17 -8.68 9.49 -11.28
N PRO A 18 -9.64 10.24 -11.85
CA PRO A 18 -10.76 10.81 -11.09
C PRO A 18 -11.55 9.72 -10.34
N ARG A 19 -11.85 9.97 -9.06
CA ARG A 19 -12.59 9.04 -8.18
C ARG A 19 -11.96 7.63 -8.13
N LYS A 20 -10.65 7.52 -8.25
CA LYS A 20 -9.87 6.30 -8.45
C LYS A 20 -10.32 5.13 -7.56
N ASN A 21 -10.48 5.36 -6.26
CA ASN A 21 -10.77 4.30 -5.29
C ASN A 21 -12.14 3.63 -5.51
N ILE A 22 -13.12 4.35 -6.04
CA ILE A 22 -14.47 3.83 -6.32
C ILE A 22 -14.76 3.73 -7.82
N ARG A 23 -13.78 4.03 -8.66
CA ARG A 23 -13.92 3.82 -10.09
C ARG A 23 -14.07 2.32 -10.37
N GLU A 24 -15.06 2.01 -11.21
CA GLU A 24 -15.35 0.64 -11.58
C GLU A 24 -14.23 0.04 -12.44
N LEU A 25 -13.74 -1.11 -12.00
CA LEU A 25 -12.73 -1.93 -12.66
C LEU A 25 -13.28 -3.35 -12.78
N CYS A 26 -13.60 -3.77 -14.00
CA CYS A 26 -14.19 -5.10 -14.28
C CYS A 26 -15.39 -5.44 -13.38
N GLY A 27 -16.36 -4.52 -13.30
CA GLY A 27 -17.64 -4.77 -12.62
C GLY A 27 -17.65 -4.52 -11.11
N LYS A 28 -16.56 -4.01 -10.52
CA LYS A 28 -16.55 -3.60 -9.12
C LYS A 28 -15.59 -2.44 -8.84
N PRO A 29 -15.84 -1.64 -7.78
CA PRO A 29 -14.96 -0.52 -7.40
C PRO A 29 -13.54 -0.98 -7.11
N LEU A 30 -12.53 -0.17 -7.50
CA LEU A 30 -11.12 -0.50 -7.28
C LEU A 30 -10.82 -0.89 -5.82
N ILE A 31 -11.37 -0.17 -4.85
CA ILE A 31 -11.14 -0.45 -3.42
C ILE A 31 -11.64 -1.83 -2.99
N ALA A 32 -12.68 -2.35 -3.65
CA ALA A 32 -13.28 -3.63 -3.31
C ALA A 32 -12.30 -4.81 -3.43
N TYR A 33 -11.37 -4.75 -4.39
CA TYR A 33 -10.32 -5.78 -4.51
C TYR A 33 -9.46 -5.89 -3.24
N SER A 34 -9.11 -4.75 -2.64
CA SER A 34 -8.32 -4.73 -1.40
C SER A 34 -9.13 -5.17 -0.19
N ILE A 35 -10.41 -4.80 -0.13
CA ILE A 35 -11.31 -5.18 0.95
C ILE A 35 -11.54 -6.70 0.93
N GLU A 36 -11.94 -7.24 -0.22
CA GLU A 36 -12.24 -8.68 -0.37
C GLU A 36 -11.04 -9.56 -0.03
N VAL A 37 -9.85 -9.20 -0.51
CA VAL A 37 -8.63 -9.95 -0.22
C VAL A 37 -8.27 -9.89 1.27
N ALA A 38 -8.45 -8.75 1.92
CA ALA A 38 -8.22 -8.61 3.35
C ALA A 38 -9.23 -9.43 4.18
N LEU A 39 -10.52 -9.41 3.82
CA LEU A 39 -11.57 -10.19 4.49
C LEU A 39 -11.42 -11.71 4.30
N LYS A 40 -10.80 -12.15 3.20
CA LYS A 40 -10.48 -13.56 2.96
C LYS A 40 -9.23 -14.05 3.69
N SER A 41 -8.41 -13.15 4.24
CA SER A 41 -7.25 -13.52 5.06
C SER A 41 -7.72 -14.21 6.35
N LYS A 42 -7.00 -15.26 6.74
CA LYS A 42 -7.30 -16.02 7.98
C LYS A 42 -6.67 -15.39 9.22
N LEU A 43 -5.75 -14.45 9.02
CA LEU A 43 -4.95 -13.85 10.09
C LEU A 43 -5.28 -12.37 10.31
N ILE A 44 -6.13 -11.74 9.50
CA ILE A 44 -6.64 -10.38 9.70
C ILE A 44 -7.97 -10.47 10.44
N ASP A 45 -8.05 -9.84 11.62
CA ASP A 45 -9.25 -9.87 12.46
C ASP A 45 -10.26 -8.79 12.06
N GLN A 46 -9.78 -7.62 11.61
CA GLN A 46 -10.63 -6.48 11.30
C GLN A 46 -10.09 -5.73 10.08
N VAL A 47 -11.00 -5.28 9.21
CA VAL A 47 -10.69 -4.51 8.00
C VAL A 47 -11.38 -3.16 8.09
N VAL A 48 -10.60 -2.09 8.22
CA VAL A 48 -11.10 -0.72 8.34
C VAL A 48 -10.67 0.09 7.11
N VAL A 49 -11.63 0.78 6.49
CA VAL A 49 -11.34 1.78 5.46
C VAL A 49 -11.29 3.16 6.11
N SER A 50 -10.16 3.84 5.95
CA SER A 50 -9.95 5.21 6.43
C SER A 50 -10.20 6.20 5.30
N THR A 51 -11.30 6.94 5.38
CA THR A 51 -11.72 7.90 4.34
C THR A 51 -12.38 9.13 4.95
N GLU A 52 -12.37 10.26 4.22
CA GLU A 52 -13.14 11.47 4.50
C GLU A 52 -14.40 11.57 3.62
N ASP A 53 -14.56 10.64 2.69
CA ASP A 53 -15.56 10.67 1.61
C ASP A 53 -16.70 9.70 1.94
N GLU A 54 -17.92 10.23 2.05
CA GLU A 54 -19.11 9.46 2.42
C GLU A 54 -19.43 8.36 1.40
N GLU A 55 -19.27 8.64 0.10
CA GLU A 55 -19.53 7.66 -0.96
C GLU A 55 -18.53 6.50 -0.90
N ILE A 56 -17.24 6.78 -0.65
CA ILE A 56 -16.23 5.73 -0.43
C ILE A 56 -16.59 4.92 0.82
N ALA A 57 -17.06 5.59 1.87
CA ALA A 57 -17.45 4.91 3.12
C ALA A 57 -18.61 3.94 2.90
N GLU A 58 -19.68 4.37 2.24
CA GLU A 58 -20.85 3.52 1.95
C GLU A 58 -20.51 2.34 1.03
N ILE A 59 -19.76 2.60 -0.04
CA ILE A 59 -19.27 1.55 -0.92
C ILE A 59 -18.41 0.55 -0.14
N SER A 60 -17.49 1.03 0.69
CA SER A 60 -16.62 0.13 1.48
C SER A 60 -17.40 -0.74 2.44
N LYS A 61 -18.41 -0.19 3.11
CA LYS A 61 -19.34 -0.93 3.97
C LYS A 61 -20.11 -2.00 3.20
N SER A 62 -20.57 -1.69 1.99
CA SER A 62 -21.30 -2.66 1.14
C SER A 62 -20.44 -3.86 0.73
N PHE A 63 -19.10 -3.70 0.70
CA PHE A 63 -18.14 -4.80 0.48
C PHE A 63 -17.62 -5.44 1.78
N GLY A 64 -18.18 -5.08 2.95
CA GLY A 64 -17.92 -5.74 4.23
C GLY A 64 -16.78 -5.11 5.06
N ALA A 65 -16.18 -4.01 4.64
CA ALA A 65 -15.21 -3.29 5.47
C ALA A 65 -15.93 -2.42 6.51
N GLU A 66 -15.28 -2.19 7.63
CA GLU A 66 -15.74 -1.24 8.62
C GLU A 66 -15.29 0.18 8.27
N VAL A 67 -16.16 1.15 8.50
CA VAL A 67 -15.87 2.59 8.45
C VAL A 67 -16.53 3.21 9.67
N PRO A 68 -15.90 3.10 10.86
CA PRO A 68 -16.52 3.54 12.10
C PRO A 68 -16.68 5.06 12.18
N PHE A 69 -15.81 5.81 11.51
CA PHE A 69 -15.84 7.27 11.46
C PHE A 69 -15.28 7.78 10.12
N LEU A 70 -15.59 9.02 9.78
CA LEU A 70 -14.94 9.74 8.69
C LEU A 70 -13.77 10.54 9.25
N ARG A 71 -12.62 10.48 8.60
CA ARG A 71 -11.48 11.31 8.98
C ARG A 71 -11.71 12.78 8.59
N PRO A 72 -11.07 13.75 9.28
CA PRO A 72 -11.13 15.16 8.90
C PRO A 72 -10.71 15.41 7.46
N LYS A 73 -11.42 16.29 6.75
CA LYS A 73 -11.15 16.62 5.34
C LYS A 73 -9.75 17.22 5.12
N GLU A 74 -9.20 17.87 6.15
CA GLU A 74 -7.85 18.43 6.15
C GLU A 74 -6.78 17.35 5.95
N MET A 75 -7.06 16.10 6.37
CA MET A 75 -6.15 14.96 6.18
C MET A 75 -6.22 14.31 4.80
N ALA A 76 -7.09 14.82 3.91
CA ALA A 76 -7.22 14.34 2.54
C ALA A 76 -6.57 15.27 1.49
N GLN A 77 -5.94 16.37 1.93
CA GLN A 77 -5.27 17.29 1.04
C GLN A 77 -4.02 16.66 0.40
N ASP A 78 -3.58 17.23 -0.72
CA ASP A 78 -2.42 16.70 -1.47
C ASP A 78 -1.09 16.71 -0.69
N ARG A 79 -0.98 17.57 0.32
CA ARG A 79 0.18 17.67 1.20
C ARG A 79 0.06 16.85 2.47
N SER A 80 -1.11 16.25 2.71
CA SER A 80 -1.35 15.44 3.91
C SER A 80 -0.60 14.11 3.81
N SER A 81 0.08 13.76 4.88
CA SER A 81 0.76 12.47 4.97
C SER A 81 -0.26 11.33 5.10
N ILE A 82 -0.04 10.25 4.36
CA ILE A 82 -0.81 9.00 4.56
C ILE A 82 -0.58 8.49 6.00
N GLY A 83 0.62 8.68 6.54
CA GLY A 83 0.94 8.33 7.93
C GLY A 83 0.05 9.03 8.94
N ASP A 84 -0.26 10.31 8.74
CA ASP A 84 -1.14 11.06 9.64
C ASP A 84 -2.58 10.51 9.60
N ALA A 85 -3.08 10.16 8.42
CA ALA A 85 -4.39 9.53 8.27
C ALA A 85 -4.46 8.15 8.95
N ILE A 86 -3.40 7.36 8.85
CA ILE A 86 -3.30 6.06 9.53
C ILE A 86 -3.24 6.26 11.06
N ASN A 87 -2.40 7.17 11.53
CA ASN A 87 -2.26 7.47 12.96
C ASN A 87 -3.58 7.98 13.56
N PHE A 88 -4.27 8.87 12.86
CA PHE A 88 -5.61 9.32 13.24
C PHE A 88 -6.55 8.12 13.40
N THR A 89 -6.63 7.27 12.40
CA THR A 89 -7.51 6.08 12.43
C THR A 89 -7.19 5.15 13.60
N ILE A 90 -5.91 4.93 13.88
CA ILE A 90 -5.49 4.11 15.03
C ILE A 90 -5.89 4.74 16.36
N ASN A 91 -5.73 6.05 16.49
CA ASN A 91 -6.06 6.75 17.75
C ASN A 91 -7.56 6.71 18.01
N GLU A 92 -8.40 7.01 17.02
CA GLU A 92 -9.86 6.91 17.16
C GLU A 92 -10.29 5.48 17.56
N LEU A 93 -9.73 4.45 16.91
CA LEU A 93 -10.04 3.06 17.27
C LEU A 93 -9.61 2.70 18.68
N ARG A 94 -8.50 3.26 19.17
CA ARG A 94 -8.02 3.05 20.53
C ARG A 94 -8.91 3.74 21.57
N ASP A 95 -9.37 4.94 21.25
CA ASP A 95 -10.30 5.68 22.10
C ASP A 95 -11.64 4.93 22.24
N ASP A 96 -12.04 4.19 21.19
CA ASP A 96 -13.18 3.26 21.20
C ASP A 96 -12.84 1.89 21.85
N GLY A 97 -11.63 1.73 22.40
CA GLY A 97 -11.21 0.51 23.12
C GLY A 97 -10.64 -0.60 22.24
N TYR A 98 -10.45 -0.37 20.95
CA TYR A 98 -9.82 -1.34 20.05
C TYR A 98 -8.30 -1.11 19.95
N ASN A 99 -7.54 -2.05 20.48
CA ASN A 99 -6.07 -1.97 20.52
C ASN A 99 -5.45 -3.11 19.68
N PRO A 100 -5.14 -2.88 18.40
CA PRO A 100 -4.46 -3.88 17.57
C PRO A 100 -3.00 -4.03 17.98
N ASN A 101 -2.50 -5.27 17.94
CA ASN A 101 -1.09 -5.58 18.16
C ASN A 101 -0.30 -5.40 16.85
N ILE A 102 -0.90 -5.81 15.73
CA ILE A 102 -0.30 -5.73 14.40
C ILE A 102 -1.18 -4.83 13.52
N LEU A 103 -0.55 -3.88 12.89
CA LEU A 103 -1.17 -3.01 11.89
C LEU A 103 -0.69 -3.39 10.50
N VAL A 104 -1.62 -3.57 9.58
CA VAL A 104 -1.36 -3.81 8.16
C VAL A 104 -1.96 -2.68 7.35
N THR A 105 -1.17 -1.99 6.53
CA THR A 105 -1.66 -0.99 5.58
C THR A 105 -1.69 -1.57 4.17
N LEU A 106 -2.85 -1.49 3.53
CA LEU A 106 -3.08 -2.00 2.17
C LEU A 106 -3.56 -0.86 1.27
N TYR A 107 -2.72 -0.41 0.33
CA TYR A 107 -3.12 0.63 -0.62
C TYR A 107 -4.03 0.06 -1.71
N PRO A 108 -5.19 0.69 -1.99
CA PRO A 108 -6.11 0.24 -3.05
C PRO A 108 -5.44 0.15 -4.43
N THR A 109 -4.47 1.03 -4.70
CA THR A 109 -3.76 1.10 -5.99
C THR A 109 -2.90 -0.12 -6.31
N HIS A 110 -2.56 -0.92 -5.30
CA HIS A 110 -1.78 -2.15 -5.41
C HIS A 110 -2.70 -3.36 -5.26
N LEU A 111 -3.67 -3.51 -6.16
CA LEU A 111 -4.77 -4.49 -5.99
C LEU A 111 -4.35 -5.96 -6.16
N PHE A 112 -3.29 -6.24 -6.93
CA PHE A 112 -2.90 -7.61 -7.27
C PHE A 112 -2.15 -8.30 -6.12
N ARG A 113 -2.90 -8.74 -5.12
CA ARG A 113 -2.45 -9.49 -3.94
C ARG A 113 -3.43 -10.62 -3.63
N THR A 114 -2.95 -11.67 -2.96
CA THR A 114 -3.76 -12.81 -2.57
C THR A 114 -3.91 -12.91 -1.05
N PRO A 115 -4.98 -13.53 -0.52
CA PRO A 115 -5.12 -13.81 0.90
C PRO A 115 -3.94 -14.61 1.46
N LYS A 116 -3.44 -15.57 0.67
CA LYS A 116 -2.27 -16.37 1.04
C LYS A 116 -1.00 -15.53 1.24
N LEU A 117 -0.78 -14.51 0.41
CA LEU A 117 0.33 -13.57 0.58
C LEU A 117 0.15 -12.74 1.85
N LEU A 118 -1.08 -12.25 2.11
CA LEU A 118 -1.38 -11.50 3.33
C LEU A 118 -1.11 -12.36 4.58
N ASP A 119 -1.66 -13.58 4.62
CA ASP A 119 -1.45 -14.51 5.74
C ASP A 119 0.04 -14.80 5.96
N PHE A 120 0.80 -15.02 4.89
CA PHE A 120 2.24 -15.23 4.99
C PHE A 120 2.96 -14.01 5.60
N LEU A 121 2.63 -12.78 5.17
CA LEU A 121 3.27 -11.58 5.68
C LEU A 121 2.84 -11.25 7.11
N VAL A 122 1.57 -11.45 7.45
CA VAL A 122 1.06 -11.32 8.82
C VAL A 122 1.74 -12.34 9.74
N SER A 123 1.94 -13.58 9.29
CA SER A 123 2.64 -14.58 10.12
C SER A 123 4.06 -14.14 10.47
N LYS A 124 4.76 -13.39 9.61
CA LYS A 124 6.06 -12.80 9.94
C LYS A 124 5.95 -11.77 11.07
N GLY A 125 4.89 -10.97 11.07
CA GLY A 125 4.58 -10.09 12.21
C GLY A 125 4.36 -10.88 13.50
N LEU A 126 3.56 -11.95 13.45
CA LEU A 126 3.31 -12.84 14.60
C LEU A 126 4.58 -13.54 15.09
N GLU A 127 5.56 -13.78 14.21
CA GLU A 127 6.91 -14.27 14.55
C GLU A 127 7.83 -13.18 15.17
N GLY A 128 7.33 -11.95 15.36
CA GLY A 128 8.05 -10.83 15.96
C GLY A 128 8.91 -10.00 14.99
N TYR A 129 8.70 -10.13 13.67
CA TYR A 129 9.33 -9.23 12.71
C TYR A 129 8.56 -7.91 12.60
N SER A 130 9.27 -6.79 12.69
CA SER A 130 8.71 -5.44 12.50
C SER A 130 9.79 -4.44 12.08
N PRO A 131 9.59 -3.64 11.02
CA PRO A 131 8.45 -3.73 10.10
C PRO A 131 8.48 -4.95 9.17
N VAL A 132 7.30 -5.38 8.69
CA VAL A 132 7.14 -6.36 7.63
C VAL A 132 6.66 -5.63 6.38
N ASN A 133 7.52 -5.49 5.37
CA ASN A 133 7.18 -4.70 4.19
C ASN A 133 7.46 -5.46 2.90
N THR A 134 6.67 -5.16 1.88
CA THR A 134 6.98 -5.56 0.51
C THR A 134 7.95 -4.58 -0.13
N VAL A 135 8.85 -5.10 -0.95
CA VAL A 135 9.83 -4.33 -1.72
C VAL A 135 9.89 -4.82 -3.16
N LYS A 136 10.26 -3.94 -4.08
CA LYS A 136 10.56 -4.29 -5.47
C LYS A 136 12.02 -4.05 -5.79
N LEU A 137 12.57 -4.90 -6.64
CA LEU A 137 13.92 -4.72 -7.17
C LEU A 137 13.95 -3.48 -8.08
N VAL A 138 14.93 -2.63 -7.85
CA VAL A 138 15.21 -1.48 -8.71
C VAL A 138 16.35 -1.85 -9.63
N THR A 139 16.04 -2.14 -10.90
CA THR A 139 17.05 -2.41 -11.92
C THR A 139 17.53 -1.09 -12.51
N HIS A 140 18.69 -0.64 -12.07
CA HIS A 140 19.38 0.47 -12.72
C HIS A 140 20.78 0.08 -13.15
N THR A 141 21.04 0.25 -14.44
CA THR A 141 22.38 0.12 -15.01
C THR A 141 23.23 1.36 -14.75
N ASN A 142 22.61 2.54 -14.55
CA ASN A 142 23.29 3.80 -14.23
C ASN A 142 22.36 4.65 -13.35
N LEU A 143 22.63 4.71 -12.04
CA LEU A 143 21.94 5.63 -11.13
C LEU A 143 22.69 6.97 -11.14
N SER A 144 22.33 7.85 -12.06
CA SER A 144 22.69 9.26 -11.96
C SER A 144 21.51 9.99 -11.32
N ILE A 145 21.59 10.28 -10.03
CA ILE A 145 20.57 11.06 -9.32
C ILE A 145 21.00 12.51 -9.34
N PHE A 146 20.11 13.35 -9.87
CA PHE A 146 20.31 14.79 -9.94
C PHE A 146 19.30 15.49 -9.02
N SER A 147 19.69 16.57 -8.41
CA SER A 147 18.78 17.48 -7.71
C SER A 147 18.78 18.84 -8.40
N ARG A 148 17.68 19.58 -8.23
CA ARG A 148 17.62 20.98 -8.62
C ARG A 148 18.13 21.83 -7.44
N ASN A 149 19.14 22.68 -7.68
CA ASN A 149 19.61 23.62 -6.68
C ASN A 149 18.70 24.86 -6.61
N ARG A 150 18.98 25.80 -5.67
CA ARG A 150 18.19 27.03 -5.48
C ARG A 150 18.20 27.96 -6.71
N ASP A 151 19.21 27.86 -7.57
CA ASP A 151 19.38 28.66 -8.78
C ASP A 151 18.83 27.95 -10.03
N GLU A 152 17.91 26.98 -9.84
CA GLU A 152 17.28 26.17 -10.89
C GLU A 152 18.25 25.30 -11.71
N GLY A 153 19.51 25.24 -11.36
CA GLY A 153 20.49 24.35 -11.98
C GLY A 153 20.29 22.89 -11.56
N ILE A 154 20.56 21.97 -12.49
CA ILE A 154 20.56 20.52 -12.21
C ILE A 154 21.97 20.11 -11.78
N VAL A 155 22.12 19.61 -10.57
CA VAL A 155 23.39 19.16 -10.00
C VAL A 155 23.32 17.68 -9.61
N PRO A 156 24.39 16.89 -9.83
CA PRO A 156 24.41 15.51 -9.38
C PRO A 156 24.38 15.42 -7.86
N LEU A 157 23.43 14.62 -7.34
CA LEU A 157 23.28 14.39 -5.90
C LEU A 157 24.32 13.39 -5.38
N LEU A 158 24.78 12.51 -6.24
CA LEU A 158 25.84 11.55 -5.99
C LEU A 158 26.93 11.77 -7.02
N ASN A 159 28.16 12.01 -6.54
CA ASN A 159 29.34 11.96 -7.38
C ASN A 159 29.54 10.52 -7.87
N SER A 160 28.90 10.17 -8.99
CA SER A 160 29.18 8.94 -9.68
C SER A 160 30.57 9.06 -10.34
N LYS A 161 31.62 8.60 -9.66
CA LYS A 161 32.81 8.19 -10.39
C LYS A 161 32.35 7.16 -11.42
N PRO A 162 32.83 7.19 -12.67
CA PRO A 162 32.41 6.22 -13.67
C PRO A 162 32.60 4.82 -13.08
N PHE A 163 31.50 4.07 -13.04
CA PHE A 163 31.48 2.72 -12.48
C PHE A 163 32.47 1.85 -13.26
N ASN A 164 33.55 1.47 -12.63
CA ASN A 164 34.40 0.42 -13.14
C ASN A 164 33.55 -0.83 -13.32
N LYS A 165 33.57 -1.45 -14.49
CA LYS A 165 32.82 -2.66 -14.89
C LYS A 165 32.97 -3.85 -13.94
N THR A 166 33.86 -3.76 -12.96
CA THR A 166 34.20 -4.79 -11.95
C THR A 166 33.48 -4.64 -10.62
N VAL A 167 32.66 -3.61 -10.41
CA VAL A 167 31.85 -3.53 -9.18
C VAL A 167 30.70 -4.51 -9.29
N ALA A 168 30.68 -5.51 -8.42
CA ALA A 168 29.58 -6.47 -8.29
C ALA A 168 28.23 -5.74 -8.40
N LYS A 169 27.32 -6.24 -9.26
CA LYS A 169 25.98 -5.67 -9.45
C LYS A 169 25.29 -5.58 -8.08
N LYS A 170 25.31 -4.39 -7.47
CA LYS A 170 24.55 -4.15 -6.26
C LYS A 170 23.07 -4.11 -6.64
N SER A 171 22.29 -4.97 -6.02
CA SER A 171 20.82 -4.91 -6.12
C SER A 171 20.30 -3.88 -5.14
N PHE A 172 19.49 -2.96 -5.62
CA PHE A 172 18.79 -1.98 -4.79
C PHE A 172 17.32 -2.36 -4.72
N PHE A 173 16.71 -2.16 -3.56
CA PHE A 173 15.31 -2.42 -3.36
C PHE A 173 14.60 -1.14 -2.94
N ARG A 174 13.40 -0.95 -3.44
CA ARG A 174 12.51 0.15 -3.04
C ARG A 174 11.29 -0.43 -2.36
N GLN A 175 10.86 0.20 -1.27
CA GLN A 175 9.60 -0.14 -0.61
C GLN A 175 8.44 -0.09 -1.60
N TYR A 176 7.54 -1.05 -1.48
CA TYR A 176 6.41 -1.22 -2.38
C TYR A 176 5.12 -1.39 -1.58
N GLY A 177 4.08 -0.61 -1.90
CA GLY A 177 2.88 -0.45 -1.07
C GLY A 177 1.88 -1.61 -1.13
N LEU A 178 2.28 -2.78 -1.64
CA LEU A 178 1.39 -3.95 -1.70
C LEU A 178 1.01 -4.43 -0.28
N PHE A 179 1.95 -4.38 0.66
CA PHE A 179 1.75 -4.70 2.08
C PHE A 179 2.77 -3.94 2.92
N LEU A 180 2.29 -3.23 3.94
CA LEU A 180 3.12 -2.56 4.93
C LEU A 180 2.59 -2.95 6.32
N GLY A 181 3.38 -3.72 7.07
CA GLY A 181 3.02 -4.24 8.38
C GLY A 181 3.92 -3.70 9.49
N THR A 182 3.35 -3.34 10.64
CA THR A 182 4.09 -2.93 11.83
C THR A 182 3.48 -3.55 13.08
N ILE A 183 4.34 -3.92 14.03
CA ILE A 183 3.94 -4.29 15.39
C ILE A 183 4.06 -3.05 16.26
N HIS A 184 3.06 -2.78 17.09
CA HIS A 184 3.12 -1.63 17.99
C HIS A 184 4.29 -1.76 18.97
N GLY A 185 5.15 -0.73 18.99
CA GLY A 185 6.30 -0.65 19.91
C GLY A 185 7.53 -1.48 19.54
N CYS A 186 7.55 -2.19 18.41
CA CYS A 186 8.69 -2.97 17.94
C CYS A 186 9.09 -2.56 16.51
N LEU A 187 10.35 -2.13 16.30
CA LEU A 187 10.86 -1.75 14.99
C LEU A 187 12.25 -2.33 14.67
N ASP A 188 12.72 -3.29 15.48
CA ASP A 188 14.15 -3.67 15.49
C ASP A 188 14.49 -4.88 14.62
N ARG A 189 13.50 -5.55 14.02
CA ARG A 189 13.71 -6.79 13.27
C ARG A 189 12.95 -6.76 11.94
N PRO A 190 13.39 -6.00 10.93
CA PRO A 190 12.66 -5.86 9.68
C PRO A 190 12.62 -7.17 8.87
N TYR A 191 11.47 -7.45 8.25
CA TYR A 191 11.30 -8.47 7.22
C TYR A 191 10.89 -7.81 5.90
N LEU A 192 11.71 -7.95 4.86
CA LEU A 192 11.47 -7.36 3.56
C LEU A 192 11.18 -8.46 2.53
N HIS A 193 9.95 -8.53 2.06
CA HIS A 193 9.52 -9.49 1.05
C HIS A 193 9.65 -8.92 -0.36
N VAL A 194 10.45 -9.56 -1.20
CA VAL A 194 10.67 -9.11 -2.58
C VAL A 194 9.53 -9.60 -3.47
N ILE A 195 8.75 -8.67 -4.02
CA ILE A 195 7.75 -8.98 -5.03
C ILE A 195 8.46 -9.21 -6.37
N LYS A 196 8.24 -10.39 -6.94
CA LYS A 196 8.86 -10.82 -8.22
C LYS A 196 7.86 -10.93 -9.36
N ASP A 197 6.59 -11.19 -9.03
CA ASP A 197 5.52 -11.29 -10.01
C ASP A 197 5.25 -9.92 -10.65
N PRO A 198 5.35 -9.79 -11.99
CA PRO A 198 5.17 -8.52 -12.67
C PRO A 198 3.74 -7.97 -12.55
N VAL A 199 2.73 -8.83 -12.43
CA VAL A 199 1.33 -8.40 -12.25
C VAL A 199 1.15 -7.76 -10.87
N SER A 200 1.71 -8.35 -9.83
CA SER A 200 1.69 -7.79 -8.48
C SER A 200 2.50 -6.48 -8.36
N LEU A 201 3.30 -6.13 -9.38
CA LEU A 201 4.04 -4.87 -9.46
C LEU A 201 3.28 -3.74 -10.17
N ILE A 202 2.04 -3.97 -10.58
CA ILE A 202 1.17 -2.92 -11.14
C ILE A 202 0.66 -2.03 -10.00
N ASP A 203 0.92 -0.73 -10.11
CA ASP A 203 0.46 0.32 -9.20
C ASP A 203 -0.37 1.32 -9.99
N ILE A 204 -1.63 1.47 -9.66
CA ILE A 204 -2.57 2.28 -10.45
C ILE A 204 -2.42 3.76 -10.06
N ASP A 205 -1.61 4.50 -10.81
CA ASP A 205 -1.44 5.95 -10.65
C ASP A 205 -2.00 6.76 -11.82
N SER A 206 -2.09 6.17 -12.99
CA SER A 206 -2.58 6.79 -14.23
C SER A 206 -3.71 5.98 -14.87
N LEU A 207 -4.37 6.56 -15.89
CA LEU A 207 -5.36 5.83 -16.68
C LEU A 207 -4.74 4.66 -17.45
N SER A 208 -3.48 4.76 -17.90
CA SER A 208 -2.79 3.64 -18.55
C SER A 208 -2.60 2.46 -17.61
N ASP A 209 -2.28 2.71 -16.34
CA ASP A 209 -2.17 1.64 -15.34
C ASP A 209 -3.53 1.01 -15.07
N PHE A 210 -4.59 1.85 -15.04
CA PHE A 210 -5.96 1.40 -14.86
C PHE A 210 -6.39 0.46 -15.98
N PHE A 211 -6.15 0.84 -17.25
CA PHE A 211 -6.46 -0.01 -18.40
C PHE A 211 -5.60 -1.29 -18.42
N LEU A 212 -4.33 -1.19 -18.04
CA LEU A 212 -3.48 -2.38 -17.92
C LEU A 212 -4.04 -3.35 -16.87
N ALA A 213 -4.46 -2.85 -15.71
CA ALA A 213 -5.07 -3.67 -14.67
C ALA A 213 -6.39 -4.31 -15.15
N GLU A 214 -7.19 -3.56 -15.91
CA GLU A 214 -8.43 -4.06 -16.50
C GLU A 214 -8.17 -5.23 -17.45
N GLU A 215 -7.19 -5.11 -18.35
CA GLU A 215 -6.81 -6.18 -19.27
C GLU A 215 -6.27 -7.41 -18.54
N VAL A 216 -5.43 -7.23 -17.52
CA VAL A 216 -4.92 -8.33 -16.68
C VAL A 216 -6.07 -9.13 -16.05
N ILE A 217 -7.11 -8.44 -15.57
CA ILE A 217 -8.28 -9.08 -14.94
C ILE A 217 -9.13 -9.78 -16.00
N LYS A 218 -9.43 -9.13 -17.13
CA LYS A 218 -10.24 -9.70 -18.22
C LYS A 218 -9.62 -10.97 -18.80
N GLU A 219 -8.31 -10.97 -18.97
CA GLU A 219 -7.56 -12.11 -19.50
C GLU A 219 -7.28 -13.20 -18.44
N GLY A 220 -7.73 -13.01 -17.19
CA GLY A 220 -7.52 -13.98 -16.12
C GLY A 220 -6.05 -14.21 -15.75
N LEU A 221 -5.18 -13.22 -15.96
CA LEU A 221 -3.74 -13.35 -15.71
C LEU A 221 -3.37 -13.26 -14.23
N PHE A 222 -4.32 -13.03 -13.35
CA PHE A 222 -4.14 -13.02 -11.90
C PHE A 222 -5.32 -13.67 -11.19
N ASP A 223 -5.00 -14.62 -10.31
CA ASP A 223 -5.97 -15.26 -9.43
C ASP A 223 -5.93 -14.58 -8.05
N PHE A 224 -7.05 -13.99 -7.67
CA PHE A 224 -7.19 -13.31 -6.37
C PHE A 224 -7.41 -14.27 -5.18
N GLY A 225 -7.61 -15.57 -5.42
CA GLY A 225 -7.85 -16.61 -4.40
C GLY A 225 -9.30 -16.75 -3.92
#